data_0e17b394409012253526c771c2d0bae6
#
_entry.id   0e17b394409012253526c771c2d0bae6
#
_cell.length_a   1.000
_cell.length_b   1.000
_cell.length_c   1.000
_cell.angle_alpha   90.00
_cell.angle_beta   90.00
_cell.angle_gamma   90.00
#
_symmetry.space_group_name_H-M   'P 1'
#
loop_
_entity.id
_entity.type
_entity.pdbx_description
1 polymer ?
#
loop_
_entity_poly.entity_id
_entity_poly.type
_entity_poly.pdbx_seq_one_letter_code
_entity_poly.pdbx_strand_id
1 'polypeptide(L)'
;MQRFPAELLLGQLDDKTDDQDIKDILLQAFMYVEKGFYEAIDLVLLDKATMELQLQGVSAYEVLTKYPNLVNKLEQVNAEVATGTCAIIALLRGNRLYVANVGTCRALLVKHRQGGRGIEVVQLSVDHSLANEDELLRLVSLGLSLAKLRADGEGAKPLRYTRCIGNYSLKGGYKENALLRGAKEEPVVADPEICGGVEIDSSCLFLMLMSTGLYQSLQEAGFQDGTNEEIAKMTVQEFRQRTTLDDVAQGVVDRVVRLHRDRYMSGSDAANACQKRKDISLLVGLSRXISPFQMSARQHWVAAXKAAAXYGCGKTAATLXRSQSXPXPLRRSGETRVRWAAVRAA
;
A
#
# COMPACT_ATOMS: atom_id res chain seq x y z
N MET A 1 4.70 -12.71 0.10
CA MET A 1 4.60 -11.63 -0.93
C MET A 1 5.55 -11.80 -2.11
N GLN A 2 6.68 -12.50 -1.97
CA GLN A 2 7.58 -12.78 -3.11
C GLN A 2 6.93 -13.63 -4.22
N ARG A 3 5.86 -14.32 -3.90
CA ARG A 3 5.08 -15.15 -4.84
C ARG A 3 3.67 -14.61 -5.08
N PHE A 4 3.47 -13.30 -4.87
CA PHE A 4 2.18 -12.70 -5.20
C PHE A 4 1.91 -12.97 -6.68
N PRO A 5 0.84 -13.48 -6.95
CA PRO A 5 0.40 -14.58 -7.80
C PRO A 5 0.86 -14.50 -9.25
N ALA A 6 2.14 -14.32 -9.48
CA ALA A 6 2.69 -14.42 -10.82
C ALA A 6 2.30 -15.77 -11.46
N GLU A 7 2.33 -16.83 -10.66
CA GLU A 7 1.92 -18.17 -11.13
C GLU A 7 0.42 -18.24 -11.44
N LEU A 8 -0.41 -17.59 -10.62
CA LEU A 8 -1.86 -17.55 -10.84
C LEU A 8 -2.20 -16.66 -12.05
N LEU A 9 -1.58 -15.50 -12.15
CA LEU A 9 -1.80 -14.57 -13.24
C LEU A 9 -1.30 -15.12 -14.59
N LEU A 10 -0.08 -15.69 -14.60
CA LEU A 10 0.52 -16.19 -15.84
C LEU A 10 -0.17 -17.45 -16.38
N GLY A 11 -0.79 -18.24 -15.51
CA GLY A 11 -1.51 -19.46 -15.93
C GLY A 11 -2.93 -19.21 -16.42
N GLN A 12 -3.51 -18.06 -16.13
CA GLN A 12 -4.91 -17.76 -16.44
C GLN A 12 -5.10 -16.70 -17.54
N LEU A 13 -4.06 -15.94 -17.87
CA LEU A 13 -4.12 -14.86 -18.87
C LEU A 13 -3.77 -15.42 -20.25
N ASP A 14 -4.77 -15.63 -21.08
CA ASP A 14 -4.60 -16.00 -22.49
C ASP A 14 -5.08 -14.87 -23.42
N ASP A 15 -4.95 -15.06 -24.73
CA ASP A 15 -5.31 -14.04 -25.72
C ASP A 15 -6.81 -13.75 -25.79
N LYS A 16 -7.65 -14.63 -25.24
CA LYS A 16 -9.11 -14.49 -25.23
C LYS A 16 -9.65 -13.85 -23.95
N THR A 17 -8.80 -13.67 -22.93
CA THR A 17 -9.19 -13.11 -21.62
C THR A 17 -9.69 -11.67 -21.82
N ASP A 18 -10.92 -11.38 -21.46
CA ASP A 18 -11.49 -10.04 -21.56
C ASP A 18 -11.19 -9.18 -20.32
N ASP A 19 -11.64 -7.94 -20.33
CA ASP A 19 -11.40 -6.99 -19.22
C ASP A 19 -12.02 -7.46 -17.90
N GLN A 20 -13.20 -8.08 -17.96
CA GLN A 20 -13.87 -8.58 -16.76
C GLN A 20 -13.14 -9.80 -16.20
N ASP A 21 -12.72 -10.71 -17.06
CA ASP A 21 -11.92 -11.88 -16.66
C ASP A 21 -10.63 -11.44 -15.94
N ILE A 22 -9.97 -10.38 -16.45
CA ILE A 22 -8.74 -9.86 -15.84
C ILE A 22 -9.04 -9.31 -14.44
N LYS A 23 -10.16 -8.60 -14.27
CA LYS A 23 -10.57 -8.07 -12.96
C LYS A 23 -10.87 -9.22 -11.98
N ASP A 24 -11.55 -10.27 -12.45
CA ASP A 24 -11.86 -11.43 -11.64
C ASP A 24 -10.58 -12.18 -11.21
N ILE A 25 -9.61 -12.31 -12.10
CA ILE A 25 -8.30 -12.92 -11.80
C ILE A 25 -7.57 -12.08 -10.73
N LEU A 26 -7.58 -10.75 -10.84
CA LEU A 26 -6.96 -9.86 -9.86
C LEU A 26 -7.66 -9.99 -8.49
N LEU A 27 -8.99 -10.02 -8.46
CA LEU A 27 -9.76 -10.22 -7.24
C LEU A 27 -9.37 -11.56 -6.58
N GLN A 28 -9.38 -12.65 -7.35
CA GLN A 28 -9.00 -13.99 -6.86
C GLN A 28 -7.58 -13.99 -6.29
N ALA A 29 -6.66 -13.26 -6.92
CA ALA A 29 -5.27 -13.16 -6.46
C ALA A 29 -5.18 -12.53 -5.06
N PHE A 30 -5.94 -11.45 -4.80
CA PHE A 30 -5.98 -10.83 -3.48
C PHE A 30 -6.60 -11.77 -2.44
N MET A 31 -7.71 -12.43 -2.79
CA MET A 31 -8.39 -13.39 -1.91
C MET A 31 -7.49 -14.59 -1.58
N TYR A 32 -6.70 -15.06 -2.53
CA TYR A 32 -5.73 -16.15 -2.31
C TYR A 32 -4.65 -15.73 -1.30
N VAL A 33 -4.13 -14.51 -1.42
CA VAL A 33 -3.12 -14.00 -0.46
C VAL A 33 -3.73 -13.84 0.93
N GLU A 34 -4.95 -13.33 1.02
CA GLU A 34 -5.70 -13.20 2.28
C GLU A 34 -5.91 -14.55 2.95
N LYS A 35 -6.35 -15.54 2.18
CA LYS A 35 -6.49 -16.92 2.65
C LYS A 35 -5.17 -17.47 3.21
N GLY A 36 -4.07 -17.25 2.49
CA GLY A 36 -2.74 -17.68 2.93
C GLY A 36 -2.31 -17.03 4.25
N PHE A 37 -2.73 -15.80 4.50
CA PHE A 37 -2.49 -15.14 5.78
C PHE A 37 -3.25 -15.87 6.91
N TYR A 38 -4.55 -16.16 6.71
CA TYR A 38 -5.35 -16.86 7.71
C TYR A 38 -4.79 -18.26 8.02
N GLU A 39 -4.40 -19.00 6.99
CA GLU A 39 -3.76 -20.32 7.18
C GLU A 39 -2.46 -20.21 8.00
N ALA A 40 -1.70 -19.15 7.79
CA ALA A 40 -0.43 -18.95 8.49
C ALA A 40 -0.63 -18.60 9.98
N ILE A 41 -1.72 -17.94 10.36
CA ILE A 41 -1.97 -17.52 11.76
C ILE A 41 -2.86 -18.49 12.54
N ASP A 42 -3.37 -19.57 11.96
CA ASP A 42 -4.26 -20.51 12.67
C ASP A 42 -3.66 -21.02 13.98
N LEU A 43 -2.39 -21.45 13.97
CA LEU A 43 -1.70 -21.92 15.17
C LEU A 43 -1.45 -20.79 16.17
N VAL A 44 -1.19 -19.59 15.68
CA VAL A 44 -0.99 -18.39 16.51
C VAL A 44 -2.30 -18.04 17.25
N LEU A 45 -3.44 -18.16 16.58
CA LEU A 45 -4.76 -17.94 17.19
C LEU A 45 -5.08 -19.01 18.25
N LEU A 46 -4.69 -20.25 18.03
CA LEU A 46 -4.84 -21.33 19.02
C LEU A 46 -3.97 -21.06 20.27
N ASP A 47 -2.73 -20.65 20.06
CA ASP A 47 -1.83 -20.25 21.14
C ASP A 47 -2.40 -19.07 21.95
N LYS A 48 -2.94 -18.04 21.25
CA LYS A 48 -3.60 -16.89 21.89
C LYS A 48 -4.74 -17.37 22.78
N ALA A 49 -5.66 -18.17 22.23
CA ALA A 49 -6.83 -18.67 22.96
C ALA A 49 -6.40 -19.47 24.21
N THR A 50 -5.35 -20.30 24.08
CA THR A 50 -4.81 -21.08 25.19
C THR A 50 -4.27 -20.20 26.31
N MET A 51 -3.53 -19.14 25.97
CA MET A 51 -2.99 -18.18 26.92
C MET A 51 -4.09 -17.38 27.62
N GLU A 52 -5.11 -16.97 26.88
CA GLU A 52 -6.27 -16.25 27.42
C GLU A 52 -7.06 -17.12 28.41
N LEU A 53 -7.23 -18.41 28.12
CA LEU A 53 -7.85 -19.37 29.04
C LEU A 53 -7.06 -19.51 30.36
N GLN A 54 -5.73 -19.53 30.30
CA GLN A 54 -4.88 -19.59 31.48
C GLN A 54 -5.04 -18.36 32.38
N LEU A 55 -5.38 -17.22 31.83
CA LEU A 55 -5.57 -15.96 32.54
C LEU A 55 -7.03 -15.70 32.94
N GLN A 56 -7.95 -16.54 32.47
CA GLN A 56 -9.38 -16.37 32.77
C GLN A 56 -9.65 -16.51 34.27
N GLY A 57 -10.32 -15.49 34.83
CA GLY A 57 -10.65 -15.47 36.27
C GLY A 57 -9.52 -15.03 37.20
N VAL A 58 -8.34 -14.75 36.62
CA VAL A 58 -7.19 -14.26 37.42
C VAL A 58 -7.30 -12.72 37.48
N SER A 59 -7.07 -12.14 38.68
CA SER A 59 -7.12 -10.69 38.85
C SER A 59 -5.98 -10.00 38.08
N ALA A 60 -6.20 -8.76 37.65
CA ALA A 60 -5.20 -7.97 36.91
C ALA A 60 -3.87 -7.87 37.70
N TYR A 61 -3.95 -7.73 39.01
CA TYR A 61 -2.76 -7.68 39.87
C TYR A 61 -1.98 -8.99 39.82
N GLU A 62 -2.66 -10.11 39.90
CA GLU A 62 -2.01 -11.44 39.84
C GLU A 62 -1.45 -11.73 38.46
N VAL A 63 -2.16 -11.33 37.38
CA VAL A 63 -1.68 -11.46 36.01
C VAL A 63 -0.31 -10.77 35.88
N LEU A 64 -0.20 -9.53 36.34
CA LEU A 64 1.03 -8.75 36.21
C LEU A 64 2.15 -9.25 37.13
N THR A 65 1.82 -9.76 38.34
CA THR A 65 2.82 -10.17 39.33
C THR A 65 3.27 -11.63 39.18
N LYS A 66 2.34 -12.53 38.87
CA LYS A 66 2.62 -13.98 38.78
C LYS A 66 2.92 -14.49 37.39
N TYR A 67 2.38 -13.81 36.36
CA TYR A 67 2.45 -14.30 34.97
C TYR A 67 3.04 -13.27 33.99
N PRO A 68 4.11 -12.50 34.32
CA PRO A 68 4.64 -11.46 33.45
C PRO A 68 5.14 -12.01 32.11
N ASN A 69 5.71 -13.22 32.07
CA ASN A 69 6.18 -13.85 30.82
C ASN A 69 5.02 -14.21 29.91
N LEU A 70 3.89 -14.65 30.49
CA LEU A 70 2.69 -14.98 29.72
C LEU A 70 2.06 -13.72 29.10
N VAL A 71 2.06 -12.61 29.85
CA VAL A 71 1.59 -11.29 29.38
C VAL A 71 2.44 -10.83 28.18
N ASN A 72 3.76 -10.87 28.34
CA ASN A 72 4.68 -10.47 27.25
C ASN A 72 4.47 -11.32 26.00
N LYS A 73 4.30 -12.63 26.17
CA LYS A 73 4.04 -13.55 25.07
C LYS A 73 2.69 -13.23 24.39
N LEU A 74 1.66 -12.95 25.18
CA LEU A 74 0.33 -12.59 24.68
C LEU A 74 0.37 -11.26 23.89
N GLU A 75 1.15 -10.29 24.37
CA GLU A 75 1.37 -9.03 23.65
C GLU A 75 2.04 -9.26 22.29
N GLN A 76 3.05 -10.14 22.22
CA GLN A 76 3.71 -10.50 20.98
C GLN A 76 2.74 -11.17 20.00
N VAL A 77 1.94 -12.12 20.49
CA VAL A 77 0.92 -12.81 19.69
C VAL A 77 -0.14 -11.81 19.19
N ASN A 78 -0.60 -10.92 20.06
CA ASN A 78 -1.57 -9.88 19.66
C ASN A 78 -1.00 -8.96 18.57
N ALA A 79 0.28 -8.61 18.64
CA ALA A 79 0.95 -7.83 17.60
C ALA A 79 1.05 -8.62 16.29
N GLU A 80 1.30 -9.92 16.38
CA GLU A 80 1.40 -10.81 15.20
C GLU A 80 0.05 -10.93 14.49
N VAL A 81 -1.04 -11.20 15.21
CA VAL A 81 -2.38 -11.34 14.59
C VAL A 81 -2.94 -9.99 14.10
N ALA A 82 -2.43 -8.88 14.64
CA ALA A 82 -2.76 -7.53 14.17
C ALA A 82 -1.91 -7.08 12.96
N THR A 83 -0.96 -7.91 12.52
CA THR A 83 -0.12 -7.58 11.37
C THR A 83 -0.96 -7.57 10.10
N GLY A 84 -0.91 -6.48 9.37
CA GLY A 84 -1.60 -6.33 8.08
C GLY A 84 -0.83 -5.43 7.13
N THR A 85 -1.25 -5.41 5.89
CA THR A 85 -0.60 -4.61 4.86
C THR A 85 -1.59 -4.07 3.84
N CYS A 86 -1.35 -2.85 3.39
CA CYS A 86 -1.95 -2.34 2.15
C CYS A 86 -1.16 -2.89 0.96
N ALA A 87 -1.82 -3.08 -0.16
CA ALA A 87 -1.17 -3.59 -1.37
C ALA A 87 -1.78 -2.96 -2.61
N ILE A 88 -0.92 -2.60 -3.56
CA ILE A 88 -1.34 -2.11 -4.86
C ILE A 88 -0.57 -2.85 -5.95
N ILE A 89 -1.29 -3.27 -6.98
CA ILE A 89 -0.73 -3.98 -8.14
C ILE A 89 -1.13 -3.23 -9.41
N ALA A 90 -0.17 -3.05 -10.31
CA ALA A 90 -0.42 -2.61 -11.67
C ALA A 90 -0.09 -3.75 -12.64
N LEU A 91 -1.04 -4.10 -13.47
CA LEU A 91 -0.93 -5.14 -14.51
C LEU A 91 -1.07 -4.47 -15.87
N LEU A 92 -0.04 -4.58 -16.70
CA LEU A 92 -0.06 -4.08 -18.08
C LEU A 92 -0.12 -5.28 -19.04
N ARG A 93 -1.17 -5.32 -19.84
CA ARG A 93 -1.39 -6.35 -20.85
C ARG A 93 -1.57 -5.65 -22.22
N GLY A 94 -0.60 -5.84 -23.10
CA GLY A 94 -0.55 -5.07 -24.34
C GLY A 94 -0.42 -3.57 -24.04
N ASN A 95 -1.43 -2.79 -24.42
CA ASN A 95 -1.54 -1.36 -24.10
C ASN A 95 -2.64 -1.05 -23.08
N ARG A 96 -3.18 -2.04 -22.41
CA ARG A 96 -4.25 -1.84 -21.40
C ARG A 96 -3.69 -2.05 -19.99
N LEU A 97 -3.94 -1.07 -19.14
CA LEU A 97 -3.47 -1.03 -17.75
C LEU A 97 -4.63 -1.33 -16.80
N TYR A 98 -4.38 -2.19 -15.83
CA TYR A 98 -5.29 -2.51 -14.73
C TYR A 98 -4.56 -2.23 -13.41
N VAL A 99 -5.23 -1.57 -12.47
CA VAL A 99 -4.69 -1.28 -11.13
C VAL A 99 -5.65 -1.87 -10.11
N ALA A 100 -5.15 -2.75 -9.25
CA ALA A 100 -5.90 -3.31 -8.13
C ALA A 100 -5.30 -2.81 -6.82
N ASN A 101 -6.11 -2.26 -5.93
CA ASN A 101 -5.65 -1.63 -4.69
C ASN A 101 -6.48 -2.11 -3.50
N VAL A 102 -5.79 -2.43 -2.40
CA VAL A 102 -6.38 -2.66 -1.06
C VAL A 102 -5.63 -1.76 -0.07
N GLY A 103 -6.34 -0.83 0.52
CA GLY A 103 -5.78 0.13 1.49
C GLY A 103 -5.49 1.49 0.89
N THR A 104 -4.43 2.13 1.35
CA THR A 104 -4.14 3.55 1.09
C THR A 104 -2.88 3.78 0.24
N CYS A 105 -2.42 2.75 -0.49
CA CYS A 105 -1.40 2.94 -1.52
C CYS A 105 -2.00 3.66 -2.74
N ARG A 106 -1.17 4.39 -3.50
CA ARG A 106 -1.65 5.13 -4.68
C ARG A 106 -0.93 4.71 -5.95
N ALA A 107 -1.69 4.70 -7.06
CA ALA A 107 -1.19 4.61 -8.42
C ALA A 107 -1.50 5.91 -9.14
N LEU A 108 -0.46 6.58 -9.67
CA LEU A 108 -0.60 7.83 -10.43
C LEU A 108 -0.12 7.60 -11.86
N LEU A 109 -1.01 7.81 -12.83
CA LEU A 109 -0.65 7.84 -14.24
C LEU A 109 -0.41 9.30 -14.63
N VAL A 110 0.79 9.59 -15.09
CA VAL A 110 1.19 10.95 -15.49
C VAL A 110 1.19 11.00 -17.03
N LYS A 111 0.50 12.01 -17.55
CA LYS A 111 0.28 12.20 -19.00
C LYS A 111 0.72 13.60 -19.42
N HIS A 112 0.97 13.78 -20.71
CA HIS A 112 1.03 15.11 -21.32
C HIS A 112 -0.36 15.75 -21.27
N ARG A 113 -0.43 17.00 -20.87
CA ARG A 113 -1.69 17.75 -20.89
C ARG A 113 -2.11 18.02 -22.35
N GLN A 114 -3.31 17.62 -22.69
CA GLN A 114 -3.85 17.86 -24.04
C GLN A 114 -4.07 19.37 -24.25
N GLY A 115 -3.60 19.89 -25.38
CA GLY A 115 -3.82 21.27 -25.80
C GLY A 115 -2.97 22.32 -25.06
N GLY A 116 -2.00 21.91 -24.23
CA GLY A 116 -1.18 22.86 -23.47
C GLY A 116 0.18 22.32 -23.06
N ARG A 117 0.97 23.19 -22.42
CA ARG A 117 2.25 22.81 -21.83
C ARG A 117 2.00 22.25 -20.40
N GLY A 118 2.67 21.16 -20.06
CA GLY A 118 2.65 20.62 -18.73
C GLY A 118 2.16 19.18 -18.65
N ILE A 119 1.90 18.74 -17.43
CA ILE A 119 1.47 17.38 -17.14
C ILE A 119 0.05 17.36 -16.57
N GLU A 120 -0.62 16.25 -16.78
CA GLU A 120 -1.87 15.86 -16.14
C GLU A 120 -1.58 14.64 -15.28
N VAL A 121 -2.11 14.59 -14.07
CA VAL A 121 -1.89 13.50 -13.11
C VAL A 121 -3.24 12.86 -12.81
N VAL A 122 -3.36 11.57 -13.10
CA VAL A 122 -4.59 10.80 -12.87
C VAL A 122 -4.31 9.74 -11.80
N GLN A 123 -5.03 9.81 -10.67
CA GLN A 123 -4.97 8.75 -9.66
C GLN A 123 -5.88 7.60 -10.11
N LEU A 124 -5.28 6.41 -10.29
CA LEU A 124 -5.97 5.20 -10.76
C LEU A 124 -6.38 4.28 -9.61
N SER A 125 -6.12 4.67 -8.38
CA SER A 125 -6.47 3.91 -7.18
C SER A 125 -7.39 4.73 -6.28
N VAL A 126 -8.22 4.06 -5.52
CA VAL A 126 -9.08 4.68 -4.51
C VAL A 126 -8.43 4.47 -3.14
N ASP A 127 -8.35 5.53 -2.34
CA ASP A 127 -7.84 5.44 -0.96
C ASP A 127 -8.93 4.82 -0.06
N HIS A 128 -8.66 3.66 0.52
CA HIS A 128 -9.59 2.99 1.44
C HIS A 128 -9.38 3.51 2.86
N SER A 129 -9.93 4.69 3.13
CA SER A 129 -9.82 5.39 4.42
C SER A 129 -11.16 6.03 4.79
N LEU A 130 -11.25 6.54 6.01
CA LEU A 130 -12.46 7.25 6.49
C LEU A 130 -12.71 8.60 5.79
N ALA A 131 -11.74 9.10 5.02
CA ALA A 131 -11.92 10.28 4.16
C ALA A 131 -12.67 9.95 2.86
N ASN A 132 -12.75 8.66 2.50
CA ASN A 132 -13.50 8.19 1.33
C ASN A 132 -14.97 8.00 1.74
N GLU A 133 -15.86 8.76 1.11
CA GLU A 133 -17.29 8.75 1.44
C GLU A 133 -17.94 7.38 1.19
N ASP A 134 -17.55 6.68 0.13
CA ASP A 134 -18.12 5.35 -0.19
C ASP A 134 -17.74 4.33 0.89
N GLU A 135 -16.48 4.34 1.33
CA GLU A 135 -16.01 3.48 2.42
C GLU A 135 -16.71 3.83 3.74
N LEU A 136 -16.87 5.12 4.01
CA LEU A 136 -17.58 5.59 5.20
C LEU A 136 -19.03 5.14 5.19
N LEU A 137 -19.73 5.29 4.05
CA LEU A 137 -21.13 4.84 3.89
C LEU A 137 -21.24 3.32 4.05
N ARG A 138 -20.28 2.56 3.51
CA ARG A 138 -20.22 1.10 3.67
C ARG A 138 -20.14 0.73 5.16
N LEU A 139 -19.26 1.38 5.92
CA LEU A 139 -19.10 1.12 7.36
C LEU A 139 -20.37 1.48 8.16
N VAL A 140 -21.01 2.61 7.81
CA VAL A 140 -22.26 3.05 8.45
C VAL A 140 -23.40 2.06 8.13
N SER A 141 -23.47 1.53 6.91
CA SER A 141 -24.48 0.53 6.53
C SER A 141 -24.33 -0.78 7.33
N LEU A 142 -23.11 -1.08 7.79
CA LEU A 142 -22.85 -2.21 8.68
C LEU A 142 -23.26 -1.93 10.14
N GLY A 143 -23.76 -0.73 10.44
CA GLY A 143 -24.23 -0.36 11.77
C GLY A 143 -23.23 0.41 12.63
N LEU A 144 -22.08 0.81 12.06
CA LEU A 144 -21.10 1.59 12.81
C LEU A 144 -21.50 3.07 12.89
N SER A 145 -21.22 3.69 14.03
CA SER A 145 -21.56 5.10 14.28
C SER A 145 -20.56 6.02 13.57
N LEU A 146 -21.07 6.88 12.69
CA LEU A 146 -20.29 7.92 12.01
C LEU A 146 -19.55 8.81 13.02
N ALA A 147 -20.22 9.19 14.11
CA ALA A 147 -19.64 10.03 15.15
C ALA A 147 -18.42 9.36 15.80
N LYS A 148 -18.54 8.05 16.09
CA LYS A 148 -17.43 7.28 16.69
C LYS A 148 -16.27 7.08 15.69
N LEU A 149 -16.58 6.84 14.42
CA LEU A 149 -15.58 6.65 13.37
C LEU A 149 -14.73 7.91 13.15
N ARG A 150 -15.37 9.10 13.29
CA ARG A 150 -14.72 10.40 13.09
C ARG A 150 -14.19 11.03 14.37
N ALA A 151 -14.48 10.44 15.55
CA ALA A 151 -14.03 11.01 16.82
C ALA A 151 -12.55 10.81 17.03
N ASP A 152 -11.81 11.89 17.21
CA ASP A 152 -10.44 11.89 17.72
C ASP A 152 -10.47 11.80 19.26
N GLY A 153 -11.22 10.81 19.78
CA GLY A 153 -11.44 10.65 21.22
C GLY A 153 -10.25 10.00 21.94
N GLU A 154 -10.05 10.39 23.19
CA GLU A 154 -9.07 9.76 24.07
C GLU A 154 -9.32 8.25 24.17
N GLY A 155 -8.33 7.45 23.84
CA GLY A 155 -8.29 6.01 24.09
C GLY A 155 -8.60 5.09 22.91
N ALA A 156 -9.17 5.58 21.80
CA ALA A 156 -9.39 4.75 20.62
C ALA A 156 -8.45 5.18 19.49
N LYS A 157 -7.62 4.26 19.03
CA LYS A 157 -6.78 4.53 17.84
C LYS A 157 -7.70 4.66 16.62
N PRO A 158 -7.59 5.73 15.83
CA PRO A 158 -8.42 5.89 14.64
C PRO A 158 -8.14 4.77 13.64
N LEU A 159 -9.18 4.38 12.91
CA LEU A 159 -9.07 3.37 11.86
C LEU A 159 -8.24 3.94 10.70
N ARG A 160 -7.05 3.41 10.51
CA ARG A 160 -6.08 3.93 9.52
C ARG A 160 -6.49 3.62 8.08
N TYR A 161 -7.17 2.50 7.88
CA TYR A 161 -7.64 2.01 6.57
C TYR A 161 -8.88 1.16 6.78
N THR A 162 -9.72 1.15 5.77
CA THR A 162 -10.98 0.40 5.77
C THR A 162 -10.86 -0.92 5.01
N ARG A 163 -9.73 -1.11 4.30
CA ARG A 163 -9.38 -2.38 3.64
C ARG A 163 -7.89 -2.66 3.79
N CYS A 164 -7.53 -3.94 3.98
CA CYS A 164 -6.14 -4.39 4.06
C CYS A 164 -6.07 -5.91 3.82
N ILE A 165 -4.86 -6.41 3.58
CA ILE A 165 -4.55 -7.85 3.63
C ILE A 165 -4.08 -8.16 5.04
N GLY A 166 -4.60 -9.24 5.63
CA GLY A 166 -4.26 -9.63 6.99
C GLY A 166 -4.98 -8.77 8.02
N ASN A 167 -4.38 -8.63 9.19
CA ASN A 167 -4.90 -7.90 10.36
C ASN A 167 -6.17 -8.55 10.91
N TYR A 168 -6.01 -9.75 11.47
CA TYR A 168 -7.12 -10.50 12.10
C TYR A 168 -7.86 -9.67 13.14
N SER A 169 -7.17 -8.81 13.91
CA SER A 169 -7.80 -8.03 14.98
C SER A 169 -8.86 -7.03 14.48
N LEU A 170 -8.79 -6.61 13.21
CA LEU A 170 -9.79 -5.73 12.58
C LEU A 170 -10.83 -6.53 11.76
N LYS A 171 -10.61 -7.83 11.58
CA LYS A 171 -11.45 -8.76 10.80
C LYS A 171 -12.04 -9.83 11.73
N GLY A 172 -11.64 -11.10 11.65
CA GLY A 172 -12.17 -12.16 12.50
C GLY A 172 -12.30 -11.80 13.96
N GLY A 173 -11.37 -11.00 14.49
CA GLY A 173 -11.37 -10.51 15.88
C GLY A 173 -12.07 -9.17 16.11
N TYR A 174 -12.79 -8.63 15.11
CA TYR A 174 -13.33 -7.26 15.19
C TYR A 174 -14.29 -7.01 16.37
N LYS A 175 -14.92 -8.04 16.89
CA LYS A 175 -15.82 -7.92 18.07
C LYS A 175 -15.08 -7.51 19.34
N GLU A 176 -13.76 -7.76 19.40
CA GLU A 176 -12.90 -7.32 20.52
C GLU A 176 -12.54 -5.83 20.42
N ASN A 177 -12.68 -5.24 19.25
CA ASN A 177 -12.33 -3.84 18.98
C ASN A 177 -13.49 -2.92 19.36
N ALA A 178 -13.27 -1.98 20.28
CA ALA A 178 -14.29 -1.07 20.80
C ALA A 178 -14.96 -0.22 19.70
N LEU A 179 -14.21 0.12 18.64
CA LEU A 179 -14.71 0.91 17.51
C LEU A 179 -15.57 0.07 16.55
N LEU A 180 -15.22 -1.20 16.35
CA LEU A 180 -15.75 -2.04 15.28
C LEU A 180 -16.81 -3.07 15.75
N ARG A 181 -16.85 -3.39 17.07
CA ARG A 181 -17.68 -4.49 17.61
C ARG A 181 -19.18 -4.33 17.34
N GLY A 182 -19.65 -3.12 17.04
CA GLY A 182 -21.05 -2.86 16.71
C GLY A 182 -21.45 -3.25 15.29
N ALA A 183 -20.49 -3.58 14.44
CA ALA A 183 -20.77 -3.95 13.05
C ALA A 183 -21.52 -5.30 12.97
N LYS A 184 -22.45 -5.41 12.02
CA LYS A 184 -23.20 -6.65 11.73
C LYS A 184 -22.32 -7.72 11.10
N GLU A 185 -21.31 -7.32 10.33
CA GLU A 185 -20.34 -8.18 9.61
C GLU A 185 -18.96 -7.57 9.73
N GLU A 186 -17.94 -8.28 9.24
CA GLU A 186 -16.56 -7.78 9.24
C GLU A 186 -16.46 -6.42 8.54
N PRO A 187 -16.05 -5.36 9.25
CA PRO A 187 -16.05 -4.03 8.65
C PRO A 187 -14.81 -3.73 7.80
N VAL A 188 -13.67 -4.39 8.09
CA VAL A 188 -12.44 -4.26 7.31
C VAL A 188 -12.33 -5.49 6.41
N VAL A 189 -12.11 -5.27 5.11
CA VAL A 189 -12.13 -6.35 4.12
C VAL A 189 -10.85 -6.34 3.28
N ALA A 190 -10.59 -7.44 2.55
CA ALA A 190 -9.44 -7.57 1.67
C ALA A 190 -9.80 -7.43 0.18
N ASP A 191 -11.04 -7.08 -0.13
CA ASP A 191 -11.54 -6.95 -1.50
C ASP A 191 -10.88 -5.73 -2.19
N PRO A 192 -10.17 -5.93 -3.30
CA PRO A 192 -9.52 -4.81 -4.00
C PRO A 192 -10.53 -3.96 -4.77
N GLU A 193 -10.28 -2.67 -4.82
CA GLU A 193 -10.86 -1.79 -5.83
C GLU A 193 -10.02 -1.94 -7.10
N ILE A 194 -10.68 -2.21 -8.23
CA ILE A 194 -9.97 -2.49 -9.49
C ILE A 194 -10.38 -1.47 -10.55
N CYS A 195 -9.46 -0.59 -10.89
CA CYS A 195 -9.54 0.30 -12.05
C CYS A 195 -8.87 -0.40 -13.23
N GLY A 196 -9.56 -0.57 -14.35
CA GLY A 196 -8.94 -1.34 -15.41
C GLY A 196 -9.49 -1.18 -16.81
N GLY A 197 -8.65 -1.61 -17.75
CA GLY A 197 -8.85 -1.39 -19.16
C GLY A 197 -8.41 0.01 -19.61
N VAL A 198 -7.61 0.72 -18.79
CA VAL A 198 -7.11 2.06 -19.15
C VAL A 198 -6.11 1.94 -20.29
N GLU A 199 -6.39 2.60 -21.40
CA GLU A 199 -5.51 2.57 -22.58
C GLU A 199 -4.24 3.39 -22.32
N ILE A 200 -3.09 2.79 -22.55
CA ILE A 200 -1.79 3.44 -22.47
C ILE A 200 -1.41 3.86 -23.90
N ASP A 201 -1.56 5.14 -24.16
CA ASP A 201 -1.29 5.76 -25.47
C ASP A 201 -0.01 6.64 -25.41
N SER A 202 0.25 7.37 -26.49
CA SER A 202 1.43 8.23 -26.62
C SER A 202 1.41 9.45 -25.68
N SER A 203 0.28 9.79 -25.08
CA SER A 203 0.21 10.87 -24.10
C SER A 203 0.71 10.43 -22.73
N CYS A 204 0.72 9.12 -22.44
CA CYS A 204 1.14 8.56 -21.16
C CYS A 204 2.66 8.61 -21.00
N LEU A 205 3.15 9.34 -20.00
CA LEU A 205 4.57 9.51 -19.73
C LEU A 205 5.12 8.39 -18.86
N PHE A 206 4.56 8.25 -17.66
CA PHE A 206 5.01 7.23 -16.70
C PHE A 206 3.89 6.91 -15.70
N LEU A 207 4.04 5.76 -15.07
CA LEU A 207 3.18 5.29 -13.97
C LEU A 207 4.00 5.24 -12.69
N MET A 208 3.40 5.66 -11.59
CA MET A 208 4.01 5.59 -10.25
C MET A 208 3.10 4.76 -9.34
N LEU A 209 3.69 3.82 -8.59
CA LEU A 209 3.01 3.16 -7.47
C LEU A 209 3.73 3.57 -6.19
N MET A 210 2.98 3.98 -5.18
CA MET A 210 3.58 4.49 -3.96
C MET A 210 2.85 4.04 -2.70
N SER A 211 3.61 3.85 -1.62
CA SER A 211 3.05 3.61 -0.31
C SER A 211 2.49 4.90 0.29
N THR A 212 1.59 4.75 1.25
CA THR A 212 1.01 5.83 2.05
C THR A 212 2.08 6.77 2.63
N GLY A 213 3.18 6.20 3.08
CA GLY A 213 4.28 6.97 3.69
C GLY A 213 4.87 8.05 2.78
N LEU A 214 4.87 7.84 1.45
CA LEU A 214 5.42 8.83 0.52
C LEU A 214 4.58 10.11 0.52
N TYR A 215 3.30 9.98 0.17
CA TYR A 215 2.46 11.18 0.01
C TYR A 215 2.09 11.81 1.36
N GLN A 216 1.92 11.01 2.42
CA GLN A 216 1.68 11.55 3.76
C GLN A 216 2.88 12.35 4.27
N SER A 217 4.10 11.87 4.06
CA SER A 217 5.31 12.63 4.43
C SER A 217 5.35 13.99 3.73
N LEU A 218 4.93 14.04 2.47
CA LEU A 218 4.90 15.29 1.72
C LEU A 218 3.78 16.21 2.24
N GLN A 219 2.60 15.64 2.55
CA GLN A 219 1.48 16.39 3.15
C GLN A 219 1.90 17.01 4.49
N GLU A 220 2.54 16.22 5.35
CA GLU A 220 3.03 16.68 6.66
C GLU A 220 4.14 17.75 6.52
N ALA A 221 4.88 17.72 5.41
CA ALA A 221 5.87 18.76 5.08
C ALA A 221 5.24 20.07 4.58
N GLY A 222 3.90 20.13 4.45
CA GLY A 222 3.16 21.36 4.08
C GLY A 222 2.57 21.36 2.66
N PHE A 223 2.64 20.23 1.94
CA PHE A 223 2.11 20.10 0.58
C PHE A 223 0.77 19.33 0.60
N GLN A 224 -0.20 19.84 1.37
CA GLN A 224 -1.49 19.16 1.52
C GLN A 224 -2.32 19.25 0.24
N ASP A 225 -2.40 20.43 -0.37
CA ASP A 225 -3.10 20.61 -1.63
C ASP A 225 -2.19 20.27 -2.81
N GLY A 226 -2.71 19.47 -3.75
CA GLY A 226 -1.96 19.10 -4.94
C GLY A 226 -0.77 18.16 -4.69
N THR A 227 -0.83 17.34 -3.64
CA THR A 227 0.26 16.40 -3.28
C THR A 227 0.67 15.51 -4.46
N ASN A 228 -0.30 14.93 -5.17
CA ASN A 228 -0.05 14.05 -6.30
C ASN A 228 0.68 14.78 -7.43
N GLU A 229 0.24 16.00 -7.72
CA GLU A 229 0.84 16.86 -8.74
C GLU A 229 2.28 17.23 -8.37
N GLU A 230 2.52 17.51 -7.09
CA GLU A 230 3.87 17.88 -6.63
C GLU A 230 4.83 16.69 -6.72
N ILE A 231 4.38 15.47 -6.34
CA ILE A 231 5.17 14.23 -6.52
C ILE A 231 5.48 14.03 -8.01
N ALA A 232 4.50 14.20 -8.89
CA ALA A 232 4.69 14.05 -10.33
C ALA A 232 5.67 15.09 -10.89
N LYS A 233 5.60 16.36 -10.45
CA LYS A 233 6.54 17.42 -10.82
C LYS A 233 7.97 17.08 -10.37
N MET A 234 8.13 16.62 -9.12
CA MET A 234 9.43 16.17 -8.61
C MET A 234 9.99 15.06 -9.50
N THR A 235 9.16 14.11 -9.88
CA THR A 235 9.57 12.97 -10.73
C THR A 235 10.00 13.47 -12.12
N VAL A 236 9.26 14.39 -12.72
CA VAL A 236 9.65 15.00 -14.01
C VAL A 236 11.00 15.72 -13.89
N GLN A 237 11.25 16.43 -12.78
CA GLN A 237 12.53 17.10 -12.54
C GLN A 237 13.69 16.10 -12.43
N GLU A 238 13.48 14.99 -11.72
CA GLU A 238 14.49 13.94 -11.60
C GLU A 238 14.78 13.27 -12.96
N PHE A 239 13.76 13.05 -13.80
CA PHE A 239 13.94 12.55 -15.18
C PHE A 239 14.84 13.45 -16.02
N ARG A 240 14.85 14.76 -15.79
CA ARG A 240 15.72 15.71 -16.51
C ARG A 240 17.17 15.64 -16.07
N GLN A 241 17.43 15.14 -14.86
CA GLN A 241 18.75 15.16 -14.24
C GLN A 241 19.41 13.78 -14.15
N ARG A 242 18.63 12.73 -14.27
CA ARG A 242 19.06 11.35 -14.03
C ARG A 242 18.93 10.51 -15.30
N THR A 243 19.78 9.51 -15.38
CA THR A 243 19.85 8.61 -16.55
C THR A 243 19.23 7.24 -16.32
N THR A 244 18.93 6.89 -15.06
CA THR A 244 18.32 5.60 -14.73
C THR A 244 17.02 5.79 -13.94
N LEU A 245 16.11 4.83 -14.07
CA LEU A 245 14.85 4.84 -13.30
C LEU A 245 15.10 4.70 -11.79
N ASP A 246 16.14 3.93 -11.41
CA ASP A 246 16.55 3.77 -10.02
C ASP A 246 16.91 5.13 -9.40
N ASP A 247 17.73 5.90 -10.09
CA ASP A 247 18.16 7.22 -9.63
C ASP A 247 16.96 8.19 -9.55
N VAL A 248 16.03 8.11 -10.52
CA VAL A 248 14.81 8.95 -10.52
C VAL A 248 13.95 8.63 -9.28
N ALA A 249 13.65 7.35 -9.06
CA ALA A 249 12.84 6.94 -7.91
C ALA A 249 13.51 7.30 -6.59
N GLN A 250 14.83 7.04 -6.48
CA GLN A 250 15.62 7.38 -5.29
C GLN A 250 15.66 8.90 -5.06
N GLY A 251 15.83 9.69 -6.11
CA GLY A 251 15.84 11.15 -6.04
C GLY A 251 14.54 11.72 -5.47
N VAL A 252 13.39 11.19 -5.94
CA VAL A 252 12.07 11.60 -5.43
C VAL A 252 11.93 11.25 -3.95
N VAL A 253 12.28 10.00 -3.57
CA VAL A 253 12.19 9.54 -2.17
C VAL A 253 13.08 10.40 -1.27
N ASP A 254 14.33 10.64 -1.67
CA ASP A 254 15.28 11.45 -0.88
C ASP A 254 14.79 12.89 -0.70
N ARG A 255 14.17 13.46 -1.74
CA ARG A 255 13.60 14.81 -1.68
C ARG A 255 12.44 14.88 -0.69
N VAL A 256 11.50 13.92 -0.74
CA VAL A 256 10.36 13.86 0.20
C VAL A 256 10.87 13.67 1.63
N VAL A 257 11.82 12.77 1.85
CA VAL A 257 12.42 12.52 3.18
C VAL A 257 13.07 13.80 3.73
N ARG A 258 13.79 14.53 2.88
CA ARG A 258 14.46 15.80 3.28
C ARG A 258 13.42 16.85 3.69
N LEU A 259 12.39 17.07 2.87
CA LEU A 259 11.32 18.04 3.16
C LEU A 259 10.61 17.70 4.47
N HIS A 260 10.27 16.43 4.67
CA HIS A 260 9.63 15.96 5.92
C HIS A 260 10.55 16.17 7.13
N ARG A 261 11.83 15.79 7.01
CA ARG A 261 12.82 15.96 8.08
C ARG A 261 12.98 17.43 8.45
N ASP A 262 13.14 18.30 7.44
CA ASP A 262 13.35 19.74 7.67
C ASP A 262 12.13 20.34 8.39
N ARG A 263 10.93 19.94 8.02
CA ARG A 263 9.69 20.34 8.70
C ARG A 263 9.65 19.81 10.14
N TYR A 264 9.97 18.55 10.34
CA TYR A 264 9.99 17.90 11.67
C TYR A 264 10.98 18.61 12.61
N MET A 265 12.16 18.99 12.09
CA MET A 265 13.23 19.63 12.87
C MET A 265 13.03 21.14 13.06
N SER A 266 12.08 21.77 12.36
CA SER A 266 11.87 23.23 12.44
C SER A 266 11.33 23.70 13.79
N GLY A 267 10.75 22.82 14.60
CA GLY A 267 10.27 23.13 15.94
C GLY A 267 9.13 24.14 16.01
N SER A 268 8.51 24.50 14.89
CA SER A 268 7.37 25.41 14.88
C SER A 268 6.12 24.74 15.47
N ASP A 269 5.15 25.51 15.93
CA ASP A 269 3.90 24.98 16.49
C ASP A 269 3.18 24.04 15.50
N ALA A 270 3.37 24.26 14.21
CA ALA A 270 2.92 23.34 13.17
C ALA A 270 3.71 22.02 13.16
N ALA A 271 4.87 21.95 13.82
CA ALA A 271 5.65 20.70 13.94
C ALA A 271 4.96 19.68 14.84
N ASN A 272 4.06 20.10 15.74
CA ASN A 272 3.26 19.18 16.53
C ASN A 272 2.32 18.32 15.66
N ALA A 273 2.02 18.77 14.45
CA ALA A 273 1.25 17.98 13.47
C ALA A 273 2.12 17.01 12.66
N CYS A 274 3.45 17.20 12.68
CA CYS A 274 4.38 16.38 11.90
C CYS A 274 4.77 15.13 12.72
N GLN A 275 4.26 13.99 12.33
CA GLN A 275 4.49 12.73 13.03
C GLN A 275 5.80 12.07 12.58
N LYS A 276 6.24 11.06 13.34
CA LYS A 276 7.36 10.21 12.93
C LYS A 276 7.06 9.58 11.56
N ARG A 277 7.97 9.77 10.63
CA ARG A 277 7.81 9.31 9.24
C ARG A 277 7.59 7.79 9.14
N LYS A 278 6.63 7.39 8.33
CA LYS A 278 6.40 6.00 7.97
C LYS A 278 7.40 5.51 6.92
N ASP A 279 7.44 4.22 6.68
CA ASP A 279 8.21 3.63 5.59
C ASP A 279 7.70 4.16 4.25
N ILE A 280 8.63 4.47 3.36
CA ILE A 280 8.34 5.00 2.02
C ILE A 280 8.75 3.95 0.99
N SER A 281 7.86 3.69 0.04
CA SER A 281 8.16 2.89 -1.15
C SER A 281 7.62 3.62 -2.37
N LEU A 282 8.41 3.62 -3.43
CA LEU A 282 8.04 4.22 -4.72
C LEU A 282 8.54 3.32 -5.85
N LEU A 283 7.64 2.96 -6.76
CA LEU A 283 7.97 2.33 -8.03
C LEU A 283 7.67 3.30 -9.14
N VAL A 284 8.57 3.41 -10.12
CA VAL A 284 8.38 4.23 -11.33
C VAL A 284 8.53 3.33 -12.55
N GLY A 285 7.58 3.40 -13.47
CA GLY A 285 7.61 2.66 -14.73
C GLY A 285 7.32 3.57 -15.92
N LEU A 286 8.10 3.40 -17.01
CA LEU A 286 7.95 4.19 -18.23
C LEU A 286 6.91 3.55 -19.17
N SER A 287 6.13 4.37 -19.86
CA SER A 287 5.35 3.98 -21.03
C SER A 287 6.27 3.70 -22.20
N ARG A 288 5.97 2.70 -22.99
CA ARG A 288 6.77 2.31 -24.17
C ARG A 288 6.85 3.34 -25.28
N UNK A 289 6.07 4.05 -25.10
CA UNK A 289 5.93 4.87 -26.13
C UNK A 289 6.84 5.97 -26.14
N ILE A 290 7.26 6.11 -25.10
CA ILE A 290 8.10 7.26 -24.99
C ILE A 290 9.52 6.81 -24.63
N SER A 291 10.39 6.96 -25.56
CA SER A 291 11.81 7.05 -25.28
C SER A 291 12.34 8.41 -25.77
N PRO A 292 12.04 9.53 -25.05
CA PRO A 292 12.76 10.77 -25.37
C PRO A 292 14.15 10.77 -24.73
N PHE A 293 14.44 9.78 -23.86
CA PHE A 293 15.75 9.58 -23.26
C PHE A 293 16.25 8.18 -23.64
N GLN A 294 17.50 8.08 -24.06
CA GLN A 294 18.17 6.83 -24.39
C GLN A 294 18.36 5.97 -23.12
N MET A 295 17.25 5.58 -22.50
CA MET A 295 17.30 4.65 -21.37
C MET A 295 17.37 3.22 -21.91
N SER A 296 18.27 2.43 -21.35
CA SER A 296 18.43 1.02 -21.69
C SER A 296 17.09 0.28 -21.71
N ALA A 297 16.80 -0.40 -22.81
CA ALA A 297 15.51 -1.04 -23.09
C ALA A 297 15.09 -2.17 -22.14
N ARG A 298 15.85 -2.40 -21.06
CA ARG A 298 15.63 -3.54 -20.14
C ARG A 298 14.98 -3.21 -18.80
N GLN A 299 14.91 -1.92 -18.43
CA GLN A 299 14.32 -1.53 -17.14
C GLN A 299 12.97 -0.83 -17.34
N HIS A 300 11.89 -1.56 -17.08
CA HIS A 300 10.54 -0.99 -17.20
C HIS A 300 9.96 -0.56 -15.84
N TRP A 301 10.46 -1.13 -14.74
CA TRP A 301 10.01 -0.81 -13.39
C TRP A 301 11.18 -0.80 -12.41
N VAL A 302 11.22 0.20 -11.57
CA VAL A 302 12.25 0.33 -10.53
C VAL A 302 11.61 0.82 -9.22
N ALA A 303 12.14 0.31 -8.11
CA ALA A 303 11.66 0.62 -6.77
C ALA A 303 12.71 1.34 -5.92
N ALA A 304 12.25 2.34 -5.15
CA ALA A 304 13.06 2.97 -4.09
C ALA A 304 12.36 2.81 -2.73
N UNK A 305 12.85 2.42 -1.78
CA UNK A 305 12.31 2.17 -0.68
C UNK A 305 13.10 2.79 0.26
N LYS A 306 12.67 3.35 1.23
CA LYS A 306 13.36 3.92 2.39
C LYS A 306 12.57 3.64 3.66
N ALA A 307 13.15 2.85 4.55
CA ALA A 307 12.58 2.53 5.85
C ALA A 307 12.50 3.78 6.73
N ALA A 308 11.53 3.79 7.67
CA ALA A 308 11.39 4.83 8.66
C ALA A 308 12.62 4.84 9.58
N ALA A 309 13.33 6.01 9.65
CA ALA A 309 14.46 6.19 10.55
C ALA A 309 14.07 7.05 11.72
N UNK A 310 14.26 6.63 12.65
CA UNK A 310 14.04 7.27 13.67
C UNK A 310 15.00 8.25 13.69
N TYR A 311 14.69 9.38 13.78
CA TYR A 311 15.58 10.52 13.99
C TYR A 311 16.25 10.37 15.36
N GLY A 312 17.45 9.83 15.37
CA GLY A 312 18.23 9.73 16.61
C GLY A 312 19.04 8.45 16.82
N CYS A 313 18.97 7.47 15.94
CA CYS A 313 19.90 6.33 16.03
C CYS A 313 20.18 5.78 14.63
N GLY A 314 21.43 5.90 14.24
CA GLY A 314 21.85 5.51 12.91
C GLY A 314 21.96 4.02 12.69
N LYS A 315 21.02 3.47 11.96
CA LYS A 315 21.23 2.29 11.10
C LYS A 315 20.12 2.28 10.07
N THR A 316 20.41 2.73 8.88
CA THR A 316 19.52 2.63 7.72
C THR A 316 19.63 1.21 7.13
N ALA A 317 18.63 0.40 7.36
CA ALA A 317 18.46 -0.81 6.56
C ALA A 317 17.70 -0.43 5.29
N ALA A 318 18.43 -0.25 4.20
CA ALA A 318 17.84 -0.12 2.87
C ALA A 318 17.53 -1.54 2.37
N THR A 319 16.26 -1.94 2.46
CA THR A 319 15.81 -3.18 1.83
C THR A 319 15.42 -2.85 0.40
N LEU A 320 16.36 -3.07 -0.51
CA LEU A 320 16.10 -2.98 -1.95
C LEU A 320 15.25 -4.17 -2.36
N UNK A 321 14.19 -4.07 -2.62
CA UNK A 321 13.46 -4.93 -3.17
C UNK A 321 13.74 -4.87 -4.50
N ARG A 322 14.52 -5.49 -4.84
CA ARG A 322 14.77 -5.66 -6.27
C ARG A 322 13.48 -6.12 -6.93
N SER A 323 12.99 -5.35 -7.86
CA SER A 323 11.98 -5.84 -8.81
C SER A 323 12.61 -7.01 -9.57
N GLN A 324 12.22 -8.23 -9.25
CA GLN A 324 12.59 -9.37 -10.08
C GLN A 324 11.79 -9.25 -11.37
N SER A 325 12.53 -8.89 -12.45
CA SER A 325 12.01 -9.20 -13.76
C SER A 325 11.83 -10.72 -13.81
N UNK A 326 10.77 -11.19 -14.07
CA UNK A 326 10.49 -12.43 -14.14
C UNK A 326 11.38 -13.12 -14.92
N PRO A 327 11.42 -14.12 -14.52
CA PRO A 327 12.31 -14.93 -15.31
C PRO A 327 11.92 -15.00 -16.78
N UNK A 328 12.87 -14.94 -17.51
CA UNK A 328 12.74 -14.96 -18.66
C UNK A 328 11.77 -15.56 -19.19
N PRO A 329 11.43 -15.14 -20.17
CA PRO A 329 10.31 -15.74 -20.84
C PRO A 329 10.70 -17.05 -21.51
N LEU A 330 9.96 -18.06 -21.20
CA LEU A 330 9.88 -19.18 -22.11
C LEU A 330 9.37 -18.62 -23.45
N ARG A 331 10.25 -18.63 -24.44
CA ARG A 331 9.93 -18.16 -25.80
C ARG A 331 8.88 -19.09 -26.42
N ARG A 332 7.63 -18.65 -26.44
CA ARG A 332 6.66 -19.08 -27.44
C ARG A 332 6.32 -17.87 -28.30
N SER A 333 6.44 -18.04 -29.59
CA SER A 333 6.10 -17.01 -30.59
C SER A 333 4.61 -16.72 -30.54
N GLY A 334 4.25 -15.45 -30.29
CA GLY A 334 2.88 -14.99 -30.38
C GLY A 334 2.20 -14.58 -29.08
N GLU A 335 2.89 -14.65 -27.91
CA GLU A 335 2.26 -14.33 -26.63
C GLU A 335 2.21 -12.81 -26.36
N THR A 336 1.03 -12.35 -25.98
CA THR A 336 0.81 -11.00 -25.45
C THR A 336 1.67 -10.81 -24.20
N ARG A 337 2.55 -9.82 -24.22
CA ARG A 337 3.43 -9.54 -23.08
C ARG A 337 2.63 -8.98 -21.91
N VAL A 338 2.61 -9.72 -20.81
CA VAL A 338 2.03 -9.30 -19.54
C VAL A 338 3.16 -8.79 -18.62
N ARG A 339 2.94 -7.65 -17.99
CA ARG A 339 3.87 -7.06 -17.01
C ARG A 339 3.10 -6.63 -15.78
N TRP A 340 3.71 -6.80 -14.63
CA TRP A 340 3.08 -6.37 -13.38
C TRP A 340 4.11 -5.74 -12.44
N ALA A 341 3.61 -4.91 -11.55
CA ALA A 341 4.37 -4.27 -10.48
C ALA A 341 3.49 -4.13 -9.24
N ALA A 342 4.08 -4.21 -8.06
CA ALA A 342 3.34 -4.14 -6.81
C ALA A 342 4.10 -3.36 -5.73
N VAL A 343 3.35 -2.63 -4.91
CA VAL A 343 3.85 -1.97 -3.70
C VAL A 343 3.02 -2.44 -2.51
N ARG A 344 3.70 -2.66 -1.38
CA ARG A 344 3.05 -2.91 -0.10
C ARG A 344 3.41 -1.81 0.90
N ALA A 345 2.50 -1.56 1.84
CA ALA A 345 2.73 -0.67 2.97
C ALA A 345 2.16 -1.32 4.22
N ALA A 346 3.00 -1.48 5.24
CA ALA A 346 2.61 -2.05 6.53
C ALA A 346 2.07 -0.98 7.47
#